data_ae3a38739a34f1d73cf9f3ecef03d6cf
#
_entry.id   ae3a38739a34f1d73cf9f3ecef03d6cf
#
_cell.length_a   1.000
_cell.length_b   1.000
_cell.length_c   1.000
_cell.angle_alpha   90.00
_cell.angle_beta   90.00
_cell.angle_gamma   90.00
#
_symmetry.space_group_name_H-M   'P 1'
#
loop_
_entity.id
_entity.type
_entity.pdbx_description
1 polymer ?
#
loop_
_entity_poly.entity_id
_entity_poly.type
_entity_poly.pdbx_seq_one_letter_code
_entity_poly.pdbx_strand_id
1 'polypeptide(L)'
;MRAVRCSGHQLPFANCAFDAVVVSDVMEHVPPGLRKQVIEEVLRVARKVVVLGYPCGAAAFEVDRMLYRDYQSRNLPPPVWLQEHMLHPFPDENLFGDLPTTWKRKIIPNETLRFHYWMMRKEMFRPWDYSFRLLLRMVPRFVERFLRRVNREPAYRKIFVLTRKSEPVYA
;
A
#
# COMPACT_ATOMS: atom_id res chain seq x y z
N MET A 1 17.51 14.31 7.48
CA MET A 1 16.90 13.01 7.83
C MET A 1 17.98 11.95 7.74
N ARG A 2 18.17 11.10 8.73
CA ARG A 2 19.15 10.00 8.66
C ARG A 2 18.44 8.72 8.26
N ALA A 3 18.92 8.04 7.22
CA ALA A 3 18.41 6.72 6.83
C ALA A 3 18.96 5.65 7.78
N VAL A 4 18.11 4.72 8.20
CA VAL A 4 18.49 3.55 9.00
C VAL A 4 18.10 2.30 8.21
N ARG A 5 19.05 1.41 7.98
CA ARG A 5 18.79 0.11 7.36
C ARG A 5 18.46 -0.91 8.46
N CYS A 6 17.24 -1.45 8.43
CA CYS A 6 16.76 -2.42 9.41
C CYS A 6 15.72 -3.35 8.79
N SER A 7 15.34 -4.38 9.54
CA SER A 7 14.22 -5.24 9.15
C SER A 7 12.90 -4.67 9.70
N GLY A 8 11.81 -4.74 8.90
CA GLY A 8 10.50 -4.23 9.30
C GLY A 8 9.89 -4.97 10.52
N HIS A 9 10.29 -6.21 10.77
CA HIS A 9 9.82 -7.00 11.91
C HIS A 9 10.69 -6.83 13.18
N GLN A 10 11.73 -5.99 13.12
CA GLN A 10 12.61 -5.66 14.24
C GLN A 10 13.18 -4.25 14.04
N LEU A 11 12.41 -3.24 14.42
CA LEU A 11 12.81 -1.84 14.26
C LEU A 11 13.73 -1.39 15.41
N PRO A 12 14.89 -0.76 15.14
CA PRO A 12 15.85 -0.35 16.17
C PRO A 12 15.46 0.99 16.83
N PHE A 13 14.19 1.14 17.15
CA PHE A 13 13.65 2.35 17.78
C PHE A 13 12.92 2.01 19.07
N ALA A 14 12.93 2.95 20.02
CA ALA A 14 12.18 2.84 21.27
C ALA A 14 10.66 2.83 21.03
N ASN A 15 9.90 2.35 22.01
CA ASN A 15 8.45 2.43 21.97
C ASN A 15 8.00 3.89 21.87
N CYS A 16 6.96 4.13 21.05
CA CYS A 16 6.39 5.46 20.84
C CYS A 16 7.42 6.52 20.40
N ALA A 17 8.46 6.12 19.65
CA ALA A 17 9.52 7.00 19.20
C ALA A 17 9.04 8.05 18.17
N PHE A 18 7.96 7.76 17.45
CA PHE A 18 7.44 8.62 16.37
C PHE A 18 5.98 8.97 16.60
N ASP A 19 5.58 10.22 16.35
CA ASP A 19 4.18 10.62 16.39
C ASP A 19 3.36 9.91 15.30
N ALA A 20 3.93 9.76 14.12
CA ALA A 20 3.31 9.08 12.99
C ALA A 20 4.31 8.14 12.30
N VAL A 21 3.84 6.99 11.84
CA VAL A 21 4.59 6.02 11.05
C VAL A 21 3.84 5.77 9.75
N VAL A 22 4.56 5.80 8.63
CA VAL A 22 3.99 5.51 7.31
C VAL A 22 4.69 4.29 6.73
N VAL A 23 3.90 3.32 6.27
CA VAL A 23 4.33 2.10 5.61
C VAL A 23 3.61 2.04 4.27
N SER A 24 4.30 2.35 3.18
CA SER A 24 3.72 2.38 1.84
C SER A 24 4.43 1.39 0.95
N ASP A 25 3.66 0.51 0.32
CA ASP A 25 4.15 -0.48 -0.64
C ASP A 25 5.30 -1.35 -0.08
N VAL A 26 5.05 -1.90 1.11
CA VAL A 26 6.00 -2.79 1.83
C VAL A 26 5.37 -4.14 2.15
N MET A 27 4.09 -4.14 2.57
CA MET A 27 3.46 -5.34 3.14
C MET A 27 3.28 -6.48 2.14
N GLU A 28 3.15 -6.17 0.87
CA GLU A 28 3.09 -7.13 -0.25
C GLU A 28 4.40 -7.90 -0.43
N HIS A 29 5.53 -7.27 -0.11
CA HIS A 29 6.87 -7.87 -0.21
C HIS A 29 7.25 -8.66 1.06
N VAL A 30 6.51 -8.49 2.15
CA VAL A 30 6.78 -9.20 3.41
C VAL A 30 6.21 -10.62 3.33
N PRO A 31 7.02 -11.65 3.63
CA PRO A 31 6.53 -13.02 3.74
C PRO A 31 5.33 -13.13 4.68
N PRO A 32 4.27 -13.90 4.34
CA PRO A 32 3.04 -13.97 5.13
C PRO A 32 3.25 -14.21 6.62
N GLY A 33 4.19 -15.09 6.98
CA GLY A 33 4.50 -15.41 8.38
C GLY A 33 5.13 -14.29 9.19
N LEU A 34 5.65 -13.24 8.55
CA LEU A 34 6.28 -12.10 9.23
C LEU A 34 5.39 -10.85 9.28
N ARG A 35 4.29 -10.83 8.54
CA ARG A 35 3.42 -9.63 8.42
C ARG A 35 2.87 -9.17 9.76
N LYS A 36 2.46 -10.10 10.62
CA LYS A 36 1.96 -9.78 11.96
C LYS A 36 3.03 -9.08 12.80
N GLN A 37 4.25 -9.59 12.80
CA GLN A 37 5.38 -8.99 13.53
C GLN A 37 5.70 -7.58 13.02
N VAL A 38 5.65 -7.34 11.69
CA VAL A 38 5.82 -6.00 11.13
C VAL A 38 4.75 -5.03 11.65
N ILE A 39 3.48 -5.45 11.69
CA ILE A 39 2.40 -4.63 12.24
C ILE A 39 2.63 -4.33 13.73
N GLU A 40 3.00 -5.32 14.53
CA GLU A 40 3.30 -5.16 15.95
C GLU A 40 4.43 -4.14 16.18
N GLU A 41 5.51 -4.23 15.40
CA GLU A 41 6.64 -3.31 15.49
C GLU A 41 6.25 -1.88 15.07
N VAL A 42 5.51 -1.74 13.99
CA VAL A 42 5.02 -0.44 13.52
C VAL A 42 4.11 0.22 14.57
N LEU A 43 3.21 -0.56 15.20
CA LEU A 43 2.35 -0.07 16.29
C LEU A 43 3.14 0.27 17.55
N ARG A 44 4.20 -0.49 17.85
CA ARG A 44 5.07 -0.28 19.00
C ARG A 44 5.80 1.05 18.91
N VAL A 45 6.38 1.37 17.75
CA VAL A 45 7.18 2.58 17.58
C VAL A 45 6.32 3.83 17.32
N ALA A 46 5.04 3.67 16.95
CA ALA A 46 4.12 4.77 16.69
C ALA A 46 3.46 5.25 17.99
N ARG A 47 3.43 6.57 18.20
CA ARG A 47 2.77 7.20 19.35
C ARG A 47 1.31 7.51 19.09
N LYS A 48 0.94 8.02 17.91
CA LYS A 48 -0.40 8.54 17.61
C LYS A 48 -1.06 7.91 16.40
N VAL A 49 -0.34 7.82 15.30
CA VAL A 49 -0.92 7.46 13.99
C VAL A 49 0.00 6.50 13.24
N VAL A 50 -0.61 5.50 12.60
CA VAL A 50 0.04 4.65 11.60
C VAL A 50 -0.78 4.72 10.32
N VAL A 51 -0.11 4.90 9.19
CA VAL A 51 -0.71 4.84 7.86
C VAL A 51 -0.02 3.72 7.09
N LEU A 52 -0.80 2.72 6.67
CA LEU A 52 -0.31 1.64 5.81
C LEU A 52 -1.05 1.70 4.48
N GLY A 53 -0.32 1.58 3.38
CA GLY A 53 -0.88 1.48 2.04
C GLY A 53 -0.24 0.33 1.29
N TYR A 54 -1.07 -0.61 0.75
CA TYR A 54 -0.58 -1.76 -0.01
C TYR A 54 -1.68 -2.34 -0.91
N PRO A 55 -1.32 -3.07 -1.98
CA PRO A 55 -2.24 -3.88 -2.77
C PRO A 55 -2.93 -4.92 -1.88
N CYS A 56 -4.27 -4.98 -1.91
CA CYS A 56 -5.02 -5.68 -0.86
C CYS A 56 -5.90 -6.80 -1.39
N GLY A 57 -5.62 -8.01 -0.91
CA GLY A 57 -6.47 -9.18 -1.11
C GLY A 57 -6.30 -9.91 -2.44
N ALA A 58 -7.03 -11.01 -2.59
CA ALA A 58 -6.91 -11.92 -3.73
C ALA A 58 -7.28 -11.27 -5.07
N ALA A 59 -8.26 -10.35 -5.09
CA ALA A 59 -8.67 -9.67 -6.32
C ALA A 59 -7.56 -8.75 -6.87
N ALA A 60 -6.84 -8.03 -5.99
CA ALA A 60 -5.70 -7.22 -6.38
C ALA A 60 -4.55 -8.10 -6.89
N PHE A 61 -4.27 -9.22 -6.22
CA PHE A 61 -3.27 -10.18 -6.64
C PHE A 61 -3.57 -10.79 -8.01
N GLU A 62 -4.84 -11.10 -8.31
CA GLU A 62 -5.23 -11.61 -9.64
C GLU A 62 -5.04 -10.56 -10.74
N VAL A 63 -5.24 -9.28 -10.45
CA VAL A 63 -4.94 -8.19 -11.40
C VAL A 63 -3.46 -8.19 -11.78
N ASP A 64 -2.54 -8.34 -10.83
CA ASP A 64 -1.11 -8.40 -11.12
C ASP A 64 -0.74 -9.70 -11.86
N ARG A 65 -1.38 -10.81 -11.55
CA ARG A 65 -1.22 -12.05 -12.32
C ARG A 65 -1.67 -11.90 -13.79
N MET A 66 -2.76 -11.18 -14.03
CA MET A 66 -3.21 -10.86 -15.40
C MET A 66 -2.19 -9.98 -16.11
N LEU A 67 -1.69 -8.96 -15.44
CA LEU A 67 -0.65 -8.08 -15.97
C LEU A 67 0.64 -8.85 -16.29
N TYR A 68 1.07 -9.74 -15.40
CA TYR A 68 2.23 -10.59 -15.61
C TYR A 68 2.08 -11.48 -16.87
N ARG A 69 0.91 -12.08 -17.07
CA ARG A 69 0.58 -12.85 -18.28
C ARG A 69 0.60 -11.98 -19.54
N ASP A 70 0.14 -10.72 -19.46
CA ASP A 70 0.18 -9.77 -20.57
C ASP A 70 1.63 -9.47 -21.01
N TYR A 71 2.56 -9.32 -20.06
CA TYR A 71 3.99 -9.18 -20.38
C TYR A 71 4.52 -10.43 -21.08
N GLN A 72 4.24 -11.62 -20.54
CA GLN A 72 4.68 -12.90 -21.12
C GLN A 72 4.12 -13.11 -22.54
N SER A 73 2.84 -12.86 -22.76
CA SER A 73 2.18 -13.04 -24.06
C SER A 73 2.74 -12.14 -25.16
N ARG A 74 3.41 -11.05 -24.76
CA ARG A 74 4.06 -10.08 -25.68
C ARG A 74 5.57 -10.29 -25.79
N ASN A 75 6.11 -11.32 -25.17
CA ASN A 75 7.56 -11.56 -25.05
C ASN A 75 8.31 -10.34 -24.45
N LEU A 76 7.66 -9.62 -23.54
CA LEU A 76 8.27 -8.52 -22.79
C LEU A 76 8.70 -9.00 -21.41
N PRO A 77 9.87 -8.58 -20.90
CA PRO A 77 10.27 -8.89 -19.53
C PRO A 77 9.36 -8.15 -18.56
N PRO A 78 8.70 -8.86 -17.61
CA PRO A 78 7.95 -8.19 -16.55
C PRO A 78 8.89 -7.30 -15.71
N PRO A 79 8.46 -6.12 -15.26
CA PRO A 79 9.26 -5.27 -14.39
C PRO A 79 9.53 -5.96 -13.05
N VAL A 80 10.63 -5.58 -12.39
CA VAL A 80 11.12 -6.23 -11.15
C VAL A 80 10.03 -6.24 -10.07
N TRP A 81 9.35 -5.11 -9.85
CA TRP A 81 8.29 -5.01 -8.85
C TRP A 81 7.16 -6.02 -9.08
N LEU A 82 6.78 -6.28 -10.35
CA LEU A 82 5.72 -7.22 -10.68
C LEU A 82 6.18 -8.68 -10.47
N GLN A 83 7.48 -8.97 -10.71
CA GLN A 83 8.06 -10.27 -10.38
C GLN A 83 8.06 -10.52 -8.86
N GLU A 84 8.40 -9.50 -8.07
CA GLU A 84 8.38 -9.56 -6.60
C GLU A 84 6.96 -9.77 -6.07
N HIS A 85 5.94 -9.15 -6.66
CA HIS A 85 4.54 -9.34 -6.31
C HIS A 85 4.05 -10.79 -6.56
N MET A 86 4.70 -11.54 -7.46
CA MET A 86 4.35 -12.95 -7.68
C MET A 86 4.90 -13.90 -6.62
N LEU A 87 5.79 -13.45 -5.73
CA LEU A 87 6.42 -14.30 -4.71
C LEU A 87 5.46 -14.70 -3.60
N HIS A 88 4.53 -13.83 -3.23
CA HIS A 88 3.61 -14.04 -2.12
C HIS A 88 2.21 -13.51 -2.44
N PRO A 89 1.13 -14.16 -1.94
CA PRO A 89 -0.20 -13.59 -2.01
C PRO A 89 -0.26 -12.28 -1.23
N PHE A 90 -1.06 -11.33 -1.73
CA PHE A 90 -1.20 -10.03 -1.06
C PHE A 90 -1.89 -10.16 0.31
N PRO A 91 -1.50 -9.32 1.27
CA PRO A 91 -2.21 -9.23 2.53
C PRO A 91 -3.63 -8.70 2.31
N ASP A 92 -4.56 -9.14 3.13
CA ASP A 92 -5.94 -8.68 3.13
C ASP A 92 -6.26 -7.81 4.36
N GLU A 93 -7.52 -7.44 4.53
CA GLU A 93 -7.98 -6.64 5.68
C GLU A 93 -7.92 -7.39 7.00
N ASN A 94 -7.90 -8.74 6.98
CA ASN A 94 -7.86 -9.58 8.18
C ASN A 94 -6.49 -9.53 8.87
N LEU A 95 -5.48 -8.97 8.19
CA LEU A 95 -4.16 -8.72 8.79
C LEU A 95 -4.24 -7.93 10.10
N PHE A 96 -5.32 -7.16 10.29
CA PHE A 96 -5.58 -6.36 11.50
C PHE A 96 -6.62 -6.99 12.44
N GLY A 97 -6.90 -8.30 12.32
CA GLY A 97 -7.89 -8.98 13.16
C GLY A 97 -7.65 -8.83 14.66
N ASP A 98 -6.37 -8.85 15.06
CA ASP A 98 -5.91 -8.72 16.45
C ASP A 98 -5.47 -7.29 16.81
N LEU A 99 -6.03 -6.26 16.15
CA LEU A 99 -5.65 -4.88 16.45
C LEU A 99 -5.98 -4.54 17.91
N PRO A 100 -5.01 -4.03 18.72
CA PRO A 100 -5.27 -3.66 20.11
C PRO A 100 -6.43 -2.67 20.24
N THR A 101 -7.26 -2.84 21.26
CA THR A 101 -8.46 -2.00 21.50
C THR A 101 -8.14 -0.51 21.67
N THR A 102 -6.88 -0.20 21.96
CA THR A 102 -6.35 1.19 22.04
C THR A 102 -6.22 1.88 20.68
N TRP A 103 -6.37 1.14 19.58
CA TRP A 103 -6.30 1.69 18.24
C TRP A 103 -7.68 1.67 17.56
N LYS A 104 -7.95 2.69 16.73
CA LYS A 104 -9.09 2.74 15.81
C LYS A 104 -8.57 2.58 14.39
N ARG A 105 -9.32 1.85 13.55
CA ARG A 105 -8.98 1.64 12.14
C ARG A 105 -9.99 2.36 11.25
N LYS A 106 -9.47 3.07 10.23
CA LYS A 106 -10.24 3.58 9.09
C LYS A 106 -9.61 3.00 7.82
N ILE A 107 -10.43 2.51 6.91
CA ILE A 107 -9.99 1.99 5.61
C ILE A 107 -10.43 2.97 4.54
N ILE A 108 -9.53 3.29 3.62
CA ILE A 108 -9.77 4.19 2.49
C ILE A 108 -9.41 3.42 1.22
N PRO A 109 -10.37 3.18 0.30
CA PRO A 109 -10.05 2.56 -0.98
C PRO A 109 -9.20 3.52 -1.81
N ASN A 110 -8.21 2.96 -2.48
CA ASN A 110 -7.33 3.71 -3.35
C ASN A 110 -7.14 2.91 -4.64
N GLU A 111 -7.50 3.52 -5.77
CA GLU A 111 -7.36 2.94 -7.09
C GLU A 111 -8.23 1.70 -7.33
N THR A 112 -9.21 1.80 -8.22
CA THR A 112 -10.01 0.61 -8.59
C THR A 112 -9.17 -0.42 -9.34
N LEU A 113 -9.49 -1.72 -9.18
CA LEU A 113 -8.85 -2.83 -9.89
C LEU A 113 -8.76 -2.60 -11.41
N ARG A 114 -9.86 -2.15 -12.02
CA ARG A 114 -9.92 -1.90 -13.48
C ARG A 114 -9.02 -0.75 -13.90
N PHE A 115 -8.97 0.33 -13.11
CA PHE A 115 -8.13 1.48 -13.41
C PHE A 115 -6.66 1.12 -13.27
N HIS A 116 -6.28 0.42 -12.19
CA HIS A 116 -4.92 -0.08 -11.99
C HIS A 116 -4.45 -0.93 -13.18
N TYR A 117 -5.22 -1.96 -13.54
CA TYR A 117 -4.88 -2.81 -14.67
C TYR A 117 -4.69 -2.02 -15.97
N TRP A 118 -5.61 -1.10 -16.25
CA TRP A 118 -5.54 -0.26 -17.44
C TRP A 118 -4.29 0.64 -17.44
N MET A 119 -3.98 1.28 -16.31
CA MET A 119 -2.80 2.14 -16.14
C MET A 119 -1.51 1.36 -16.34
N MET A 120 -1.33 0.27 -15.60
CA MET A 120 -0.11 -0.56 -15.67
C MET A 120 0.08 -1.18 -17.06
N ARG A 121 -0.99 -1.57 -17.71
CA ARG A 121 -0.93 -2.06 -19.09
C ARG A 121 -0.48 -0.98 -20.09
N LYS A 122 -0.82 0.28 -19.85
CA LYS A 122 -0.37 1.41 -20.70
C LYS A 122 1.12 1.72 -20.49
N GLU A 123 1.67 1.45 -19.34
CA GLU A 123 3.12 1.62 -19.07
C GLU A 123 4.01 0.69 -19.92
N MET A 124 3.46 -0.39 -20.49
CA MET A 124 4.16 -1.19 -21.49
C MET A 124 4.56 -0.38 -22.74
N PHE A 125 3.92 0.77 -22.95
CA PHE A 125 4.19 1.68 -24.06
C PHE A 125 4.90 2.94 -23.57
N ARG A 126 6.23 2.99 -23.69
CA ARG A 126 7.09 4.09 -23.21
C ARG A 126 6.58 5.52 -23.52
N PRO A 127 6.02 5.85 -24.71
CA PRO A 127 5.52 7.20 -25.00
C PRO A 127 4.37 7.64 -24.11
N TRP A 128 3.57 6.67 -23.61
CA TRP A 128 2.43 6.97 -22.73
C TRP A 128 2.84 7.48 -21.36
N ASP A 129 3.86 6.89 -20.76
CA ASP A 129 4.33 7.27 -19.42
C ASP A 129 4.76 8.75 -19.36
N TYR A 130 5.54 9.19 -20.34
CA TYR A 130 5.98 10.58 -20.42
C TYR A 130 4.81 11.56 -20.59
N SER A 131 3.89 11.28 -21.51
CA SER A 131 2.73 12.13 -21.78
C SER A 131 1.79 12.21 -20.59
N PHE A 132 1.59 11.10 -19.88
CA PHE A 132 0.74 11.04 -18.71
C PHE A 132 1.32 11.80 -17.52
N ARG A 133 2.61 11.67 -17.24
CA ARG A 133 3.30 12.44 -16.18
C ARG A 133 3.24 13.95 -16.45
N LEU A 134 3.40 14.35 -17.70
CA LEU A 134 3.26 15.74 -18.11
C LEU A 134 1.83 16.25 -17.86
N LEU A 135 0.81 15.47 -18.25
CA LEU A 135 -0.60 15.80 -18.02
C LEU A 135 -0.90 15.96 -16.52
N LEU A 136 -0.45 15.04 -15.68
CA LEU A 136 -0.62 15.11 -14.23
C LEU A 136 -0.04 16.40 -13.64
N ARG A 137 1.07 16.88 -14.19
CA ARG A 137 1.75 18.11 -13.74
C ARG A 137 1.03 19.39 -14.19
N MET A 138 0.35 19.34 -15.35
CA MET A 138 -0.30 20.52 -15.95
C MET A 138 -1.70 20.79 -15.42
N VAL A 139 -2.42 19.77 -14.91
CA VAL A 139 -3.85 19.90 -14.56
C VAL A 139 -4.18 19.28 -13.18
N PRO A 140 -3.55 19.76 -12.08
CA PRO A 140 -3.65 19.11 -10.78
C PRO A 140 -5.08 19.01 -10.22
N ARG A 141 -5.93 20.05 -10.43
CA ARG A 141 -7.33 20.03 -9.96
C ARG A 141 -8.20 19.02 -10.71
N PHE A 142 -7.97 18.84 -12.00
CA PHE A 142 -8.66 17.82 -12.78
C PHE A 142 -8.24 16.41 -12.33
N VAL A 143 -6.95 16.21 -12.08
CA VAL A 143 -6.39 14.98 -11.55
C VAL A 143 -7.00 14.63 -10.21
N GLU A 144 -7.09 15.56 -9.28
CA GLU A 144 -7.74 15.33 -7.97
C GLU A 144 -9.19 14.87 -8.11
N ARG A 145 -9.98 15.56 -8.96
CA ARG A 145 -11.37 15.19 -9.22
C ARG A 145 -11.49 13.82 -9.88
N PHE A 146 -10.57 13.48 -10.77
CA PHE A 146 -10.50 12.18 -11.43
C PHE A 146 -10.11 11.09 -10.43
N LEU A 147 -9.07 11.29 -9.63
CA LEU A 147 -8.63 10.34 -8.61
C LEU A 147 -9.74 10.04 -7.60
N ARG A 148 -10.53 11.03 -7.19
CA ARG A 148 -11.71 10.79 -6.33
C ARG A 148 -12.73 9.83 -6.95
N ARG A 149 -12.84 9.78 -8.29
CA ARG A 149 -13.75 8.86 -9.00
C ARG A 149 -13.19 7.44 -9.12
N VAL A 150 -11.87 7.30 -9.18
CA VAL A 150 -11.21 5.99 -9.29
C VAL A 150 -10.81 5.40 -7.95
N ASN A 151 -10.81 6.18 -6.87
CA ASN A 151 -10.52 5.71 -5.51
C ASN A 151 -11.80 5.19 -4.83
N ARG A 152 -12.27 4.04 -5.29
CA ARG A 152 -13.48 3.36 -4.78
C ARG A 152 -13.35 1.85 -4.87
N GLU A 153 -14.24 1.14 -4.20
CA GLU A 153 -14.33 -0.33 -4.31
C GLU A 153 -14.91 -0.77 -5.68
N PRO A 154 -14.50 -1.94 -6.20
CA PRO A 154 -13.43 -2.78 -5.68
C PRO A 154 -12.06 -2.16 -5.93
N ALA A 155 -11.27 -1.98 -4.87
CA ALA A 155 -10.00 -1.28 -4.90
C ALA A 155 -8.81 -2.24 -5.06
N TYR A 156 -7.81 -1.83 -5.83
CA TYR A 156 -6.53 -2.53 -5.95
C TYR A 156 -5.70 -2.37 -4.68
N ARG A 157 -5.61 -1.12 -4.19
CA ARG A 157 -4.89 -0.73 -2.99
C ARG A 157 -5.86 -0.26 -1.92
N LYS A 158 -5.54 -0.52 -0.65
CA LYS A 158 -6.24 0.06 0.49
C LYS A 158 -5.26 0.80 1.38
N ILE A 159 -5.73 1.93 1.90
CA ILE A 159 -4.99 2.73 2.86
C ILE A 159 -5.66 2.53 4.21
N PHE A 160 -4.90 2.01 5.17
CA PHE A 160 -5.32 1.77 6.54
C PHE A 160 -4.75 2.89 7.40
N VAL A 161 -5.63 3.69 7.97
CA VAL A 161 -5.27 4.72 8.95
C VAL A 161 -5.61 4.20 10.32
N LEU A 162 -4.58 3.92 11.11
CA LEU A 162 -4.71 3.48 12.50
C LEU A 162 -4.41 4.68 13.40
N THR A 163 -5.34 5.01 14.29
CA THR A 163 -5.20 6.12 15.21
C THR A 163 -5.30 5.61 16.65
N ARG A 164 -4.34 5.93 17.48
CA ARG A 164 -4.38 5.59 18.91
C ARG A 164 -5.48 6.41 19.57
N LYS A 165 -6.34 5.75 20.33
CA LYS A 165 -7.35 6.44 21.14
C LYS A 165 -6.61 7.27 22.20
N SER A 166 -6.99 8.54 22.33
CA SER A 166 -6.56 9.33 23.49
C SER A 166 -7.12 8.65 24.75
N GLU A 167 -6.28 8.45 25.77
CA GLU A 167 -6.81 8.12 27.08
C GLU A 167 -7.77 9.21 27.51
N PRO A 168 -8.92 8.86 28.11
CA PRO A 168 -9.77 9.88 28.71
C PRO A 168 -8.92 10.60 29.78
N VAL A 169 -8.76 11.90 29.61
CA VAL A 169 -8.19 12.74 30.68
C VAL A 169 -9.24 12.74 31.79
N TYR A 170 -9.05 11.86 32.77
CA TYR A 170 -9.78 11.98 34.02
C TYR A 170 -9.24 13.22 34.73
N ALA A 171 -10.00 14.31 34.67
CA ALA A 171 -9.79 15.50 35.47
C ALA A 171 -10.24 15.24 36.94
#